data_09056c42a02fceb4a8b77a8bc617ae9c
#
_entry.id   09056c42a02fceb4a8b77a8bc617ae9c
#
_cell.length_a   1.000
_cell.length_b   1.000
_cell.length_c   1.000
_cell.angle_alpha   90.00
_cell.angle_beta   90.00
_cell.angle_gamma   90.00
#
_symmetry.space_group_name_H-M   'P 1'
#
loop_
_entity.id
_entity.type
_entity.pdbx_description
1 polymer ?
#
loop_
_entity_poly.entity_id
_entity_poly.type
_entity_poly.pdbx_seq_one_letter_code
_entity_poly.pdbx_strand_id
1 'polypeptide(L)'
;MTRFDGAESPPFDIVEPSEWRAPIIFNSPHSGSVYPDEFLRASRIDLLTLRRSEDSFMDELTGHLSARGFPTVRVNFPRSYVDVNREPYELDPRMFTGRLPSFANTRSMRVAGGLGTIPVSYTHLTLPTNREV
;
A
#
# COMPACT_ATOMS: atom_id res chain seq x y z
N MET A 1 -7.45 -6.41 -15.56
CA MET A 1 -6.44 -6.33 -14.47
C MET A 1 -5.34 -5.39 -14.95
N THR A 2 -5.38 -4.16 -14.50
CA THR A 2 -4.42 -3.11 -14.92
C THR A 2 -3.11 -3.36 -14.18
N ARG A 3 -1.99 -3.50 -14.89
CA ARG A 3 -0.65 -3.54 -14.30
C ARG A 3 -0.19 -2.11 -14.07
N PHE A 4 0.40 -1.85 -12.92
CA PHE A 4 1.10 -0.60 -12.68
C PHE A 4 2.48 -0.73 -13.33
N ASP A 5 2.65 -0.16 -14.52
CA ASP A 5 3.93 -0.14 -15.24
C ASP A 5 4.68 1.20 -15.09
N GLY A 6 4.28 1.98 -14.09
CA GLY A 6 4.90 3.25 -13.73
C GLY A 6 4.60 4.42 -14.66
N ALA A 7 4.01 4.17 -15.83
CA ALA A 7 3.73 5.20 -16.82
C ALA A 7 2.23 5.49 -17.01
N GLU A 8 1.34 4.56 -16.68
CA GLU A 8 -0.07 4.65 -17.05
C GLU A 8 -1.07 4.76 -15.89
N SER A 9 -0.69 4.46 -14.66
CA SER A 9 -1.60 4.57 -13.51
C SER A 9 -1.02 5.46 -12.42
N PRO A 10 -1.76 6.47 -11.95
CA PRO A 10 -1.30 7.28 -10.82
C PRO A 10 -1.23 6.41 -9.54
N PRO A 11 -0.37 6.75 -8.57
CA PRO A 11 -0.27 5.99 -7.33
C PRO A 11 -1.53 6.09 -6.47
N PHE A 12 -2.31 7.14 -6.65
CA PHE A 12 -3.58 7.35 -5.96
C PHE A 12 -4.52 8.20 -6.82
N ASP A 13 -5.82 8.11 -6.54
CA ASP A 13 -6.86 8.95 -7.09
C ASP A 13 -7.50 9.79 -6.00
N ILE A 14 -7.89 11.02 -6.37
CA ILE A 14 -8.77 11.86 -5.58
C ILE A 14 -10.10 11.93 -6.31
N VAL A 15 -11.14 11.42 -5.68
CA VAL A 15 -12.50 11.47 -6.22
C VAL A 15 -13.26 12.57 -5.49
N GLU A 16 -13.44 13.69 -6.17
CA GLU A 16 -14.16 14.84 -5.64
C GLU A 16 -15.67 14.71 -5.87
N PRO A 17 -16.51 15.11 -4.91
CA PRO A 17 -17.95 15.25 -5.12
C PRO A 17 -18.25 16.53 -5.92
N SER A 18 -19.39 16.57 -6.57
CA SER A 18 -19.91 17.80 -7.20
C SER A 18 -20.20 18.91 -6.19
N GLU A 19 -20.61 18.51 -4.99
CA GLU A 19 -20.85 19.41 -3.86
C GLU A 19 -20.38 18.75 -2.56
N TRP A 20 -19.70 19.51 -1.73
CA TRP A 20 -19.24 19.05 -0.42
C TRP A 20 -20.36 19.11 0.60
N ARG A 21 -20.65 17.99 1.24
CA ARG A 21 -21.67 17.89 2.27
C ARG A 21 -21.16 18.31 3.64
N ALA A 22 -19.89 18.05 3.92
CA ALA A 22 -19.23 18.38 5.17
C ALA A 22 -17.71 18.42 4.96
N PRO A 23 -16.92 19.07 5.82
CA PRO A 23 -15.45 19.11 5.75
C PRO A 23 -14.84 17.78 6.24
N ILE A 24 -15.22 16.68 5.61
CA ILE A 24 -14.77 15.31 5.91
C ILE A 24 -14.23 14.69 4.65
N ILE A 25 -13.00 14.18 4.69
CA ILE A 25 -12.35 13.44 3.61
C ILE A 25 -12.21 11.99 4.04
N PHE A 26 -12.63 11.08 3.17
CA PHE A 26 -12.42 9.65 3.37
C PHE A 26 -11.11 9.21 2.69
N ASN A 27 -10.36 8.36 3.38
CA ASN A 27 -9.15 7.75 2.85
C ASN A 27 -9.33 6.23 2.76
N SER A 28 -9.07 5.68 1.56
CA SER A 28 -9.04 4.25 1.31
C SER A 28 -7.59 3.82 1.00
N PRO A 29 -6.77 3.58 2.03
CA PRO A 29 -5.33 3.33 1.86
C PRO A 29 -5.01 1.93 1.33
N HIS A 30 -5.97 1.02 1.32
CA HIS A 30 -5.77 -0.39 0.99
C HIS A 30 -6.68 -0.87 -0.16
N SER A 31 -7.23 0.05 -0.94
CA SER A 31 -8.11 -0.28 -2.08
C SER A 31 -7.36 -0.75 -3.32
N GLY A 32 -6.03 -0.57 -3.36
CA GLY A 32 -5.25 -0.78 -4.56
C GLY A 32 -4.96 -2.24 -4.88
N SER A 33 -5.06 -2.56 -6.18
CA SER A 33 -4.79 -3.87 -6.76
C SER A 33 -3.92 -3.79 -8.02
N VAL A 34 -3.31 -2.62 -8.29
CA VAL A 34 -2.39 -2.41 -9.40
C VAL A 34 -0.98 -2.72 -8.93
N TYR A 35 -0.46 -3.86 -9.34
CA TYR A 35 0.87 -4.35 -8.92
C TYR A 35 1.96 -3.85 -9.86
N PRO A 36 2.97 -3.10 -9.36
CA PRO A 36 4.13 -2.72 -10.17
C PRO A 36 4.86 -3.94 -10.72
N ASP A 37 5.26 -3.90 -11.99
CA ASP A 37 5.98 -5.01 -12.63
C ASP A 37 7.31 -5.32 -11.92
N GLU A 38 8.02 -4.30 -11.45
CA GLU A 38 9.24 -4.46 -10.66
C GLU A 38 9.00 -5.21 -9.35
N PHE A 39 7.89 -4.93 -8.67
CA PHE A 39 7.50 -5.63 -7.45
C PHE A 39 7.17 -7.10 -7.73
N LEU A 40 6.43 -7.38 -8.80
CA LEU A 40 6.13 -8.75 -9.19
C LEU A 40 7.40 -9.54 -9.55
N ARG A 41 8.34 -8.92 -10.27
CA ARG A 41 9.62 -9.56 -10.63
C ARG A 41 10.52 -9.82 -9.42
N ALA A 42 10.49 -8.91 -8.43
CA ALA A 42 11.26 -9.06 -7.19
C ALA A 42 10.61 -10.03 -6.20
N SER A 43 9.32 -10.32 -6.36
CA SER A 43 8.57 -11.18 -5.44
C SER A 43 8.98 -12.65 -5.61
N ARG A 44 9.11 -13.36 -4.47
CA ARG A 44 9.32 -14.83 -4.42
C ARG A 44 8.00 -15.60 -4.39
N ILE A 45 6.89 -14.91 -4.28
CA ILE A 45 5.55 -15.49 -4.25
C ILE A 45 4.75 -15.02 -5.47
N ASP A 46 3.85 -15.87 -5.93
CA ASP A 46 3.01 -15.58 -7.09
C ASP A 46 1.96 -14.50 -6.80
N LEU A 47 1.41 -13.93 -7.86
CA LEU A 47 0.42 -12.87 -7.79
C LEU A 47 -0.84 -13.30 -7.02
N LEU A 48 -1.31 -14.53 -7.19
CA LEU A 48 -2.52 -14.98 -6.52
C LEU A 48 -2.32 -15.01 -5.00
N THR A 49 -1.15 -15.42 -4.57
CA THR A 49 -0.74 -15.42 -3.17
C THR A 49 -0.57 -14.00 -2.63
N LEU A 50 0.05 -13.08 -3.39
CA LEU A 50 0.15 -11.66 -3.03
C LEU A 50 -1.24 -11.04 -2.82
N ARG A 51 -2.20 -11.35 -3.68
CA ARG A 51 -3.57 -10.86 -3.60
C ARG A 51 -4.32 -11.27 -2.35
N ARG A 52 -3.90 -12.29 -1.64
CA ARG A 52 -4.47 -12.68 -0.34
C ARG A 52 -4.25 -11.63 0.76
N SER A 53 -3.34 -10.68 0.55
CA SER A 53 -3.11 -9.56 1.45
C SER A 53 -3.98 -8.33 1.13
N GLU A 54 -4.73 -8.34 0.02
CA GLU A 54 -5.62 -7.24 -0.35
C GLU A 54 -6.79 -7.14 0.63
N ASP A 55 -7.18 -5.91 0.94
CA ASP A 55 -8.49 -5.62 1.54
C ASP A 55 -9.49 -5.54 0.37
N SER A 56 -9.92 -6.70 -0.11
CA SER A 56 -10.71 -6.85 -1.34
C SER A 56 -12.01 -6.06 -1.27
N PHE A 57 -12.43 -5.48 -2.41
CA PHE A 57 -13.67 -4.72 -2.58
C PHE A 57 -13.75 -3.39 -1.81
N MET A 58 -12.65 -2.88 -1.25
CA MET A 58 -12.66 -1.61 -0.54
C MET A 58 -12.97 -0.42 -1.46
N ASP A 59 -12.57 -0.48 -2.73
CA ASP A 59 -12.91 0.49 -3.77
C ASP A 59 -14.42 0.51 -4.06
N GLU A 60 -15.08 -0.65 -4.11
CA GLU A 60 -16.52 -0.77 -4.28
C GLU A 60 -17.27 -0.26 -3.05
N LEU A 61 -16.83 -0.66 -1.85
CA LEU A 61 -17.44 -0.25 -0.59
C LEU A 61 -17.38 1.26 -0.36
N THR A 62 -16.29 1.90 -0.79
CA THR A 62 -16.08 3.34 -0.62
C THR A 62 -16.53 4.17 -1.84
N GLY A 63 -16.78 3.54 -2.98
CA GLY A 63 -17.07 4.19 -4.25
C GLY A 63 -18.30 5.12 -4.27
N HIS A 64 -19.26 4.88 -3.37
CA HIS A 64 -20.48 5.67 -3.24
C HIS A 64 -20.31 6.98 -2.42
N LEU A 65 -19.19 7.17 -1.75
CA LEU A 65 -18.99 8.29 -0.83
C LEU A 65 -18.92 9.64 -1.56
N SER A 66 -18.29 9.69 -2.73
CA SER A 66 -18.22 10.90 -3.55
C SER A 66 -19.61 11.33 -4.04
N ALA A 67 -20.45 10.39 -4.45
CA ALA A 67 -21.84 10.69 -4.83
C ALA A 67 -22.69 11.21 -3.65
N ARG A 68 -22.25 10.97 -2.41
CA ARG A 68 -22.90 11.48 -1.19
C ARG A 68 -22.32 12.80 -0.68
N GLY A 69 -21.39 13.41 -1.42
CA GLY A 69 -20.81 14.71 -1.08
C GLY A 69 -19.53 14.62 -0.22
N PHE A 70 -18.85 13.46 -0.21
CA PHE A 70 -17.60 13.28 0.54
C PHE A 70 -16.45 12.94 -0.40
N PRO A 71 -15.42 13.79 -0.49
CA PRO A 71 -14.23 13.45 -1.27
C PRO A 71 -13.53 12.23 -0.70
N THR A 72 -12.98 11.42 -1.60
CA THR A 72 -12.31 10.17 -1.24
C THR A 72 -10.93 10.12 -1.89
N VAL A 73 -9.91 9.82 -1.10
CA VAL A 73 -8.56 9.49 -1.58
C VAL A 73 -8.43 7.98 -1.61
N ARG A 74 -8.07 7.42 -2.77
CA ARG A 74 -7.90 5.97 -2.96
C ARG A 74 -6.50 5.67 -3.44
N VAL A 75 -5.85 4.70 -2.82
CA VAL A 75 -4.55 4.19 -3.27
C VAL A 75 -4.76 3.14 -4.35
N ASN A 76 -3.93 3.14 -5.40
CA ASN A 76 -4.04 2.22 -6.53
C ASN A 76 -3.09 1.01 -6.43
N PHE A 77 -1.96 1.12 -5.76
CA PHE A 77 -1.05 0.00 -5.52
C PHE A 77 -1.46 -0.83 -4.29
N PRO A 78 -1.06 -2.12 -4.22
CA PRO A 78 -1.43 -2.98 -3.10
C PRO A 78 -0.65 -2.63 -1.83
N ARG A 79 -1.27 -2.83 -0.67
CA ARG A 79 -0.62 -2.63 0.62
C ARG A 79 0.61 -3.53 0.84
N SER A 80 0.72 -4.63 0.13
CA SER A 80 1.91 -5.50 0.15
C SER A 80 3.14 -4.86 -0.50
N TYR A 81 2.94 -3.87 -1.37
CA TYR A 81 4.02 -3.08 -1.97
C TYR A 81 4.46 -1.96 -1.02
N VAL A 82 3.54 -1.12 -0.59
CA VAL A 82 3.74 -0.07 0.42
C VAL A 82 2.45 0.09 1.22
N ASP A 83 2.52 -0.01 2.53
CA ASP A 83 1.36 0.24 3.40
C ASP A 83 1.36 1.71 3.86
N VAL A 84 0.57 2.55 3.17
CA VAL A 84 0.46 3.98 3.46
C VAL A 84 -0.31 4.29 4.75
N ASN A 85 -0.89 3.28 5.39
CA ASN A 85 -1.50 3.39 6.71
C ASN A 85 -0.51 3.05 7.84
N ARG A 86 0.77 3.40 7.63
CA ARG A 86 1.87 3.21 8.57
C ARG A 86 2.67 4.51 8.67
N GLU A 87 3.49 4.63 9.70
CA GLU A 87 4.47 5.71 9.77
C GLU A 87 5.49 5.57 8.62
N PRO A 88 5.85 6.66 7.91
CA PRO A 88 6.65 6.60 6.70
C PRO A 88 7.99 5.89 6.85
N TYR A 89 8.53 5.85 8.06
CA TYR A 89 9.87 5.35 8.36
C TYR A 89 9.87 4.12 9.27
N GLU A 90 8.76 3.42 9.41
CA GLU A 90 8.71 2.10 10.05
C GLU A 90 9.29 1.04 9.12
N LEU A 91 10.62 0.89 9.12
CA LEU A 91 11.38 0.08 8.18
C LEU A 91 12.11 -1.06 8.89
N ASP A 92 11.96 -2.27 8.37
CA ASP A 92 12.71 -3.44 8.86
C ASP A 92 14.12 -3.43 8.28
N PRO A 93 15.19 -3.27 9.09
CA PRO A 93 16.54 -3.19 8.58
C PRO A 93 17.01 -4.46 7.85
N ARG A 94 16.35 -5.60 8.07
CA ARG A 94 16.66 -6.85 7.37
C ARG A 94 16.30 -6.85 5.89
N MET A 95 15.48 -5.87 5.45
CA MET A 95 15.05 -5.72 4.05
C MET A 95 16.05 -4.95 3.20
N PHE A 96 17.02 -4.31 3.80
CA PHE A 96 17.93 -3.38 3.13
C PHE A 96 19.36 -3.88 3.19
N THR A 97 20.12 -3.70 2.13
CA THR A 97 21.54 -4.05 2.06
C THR A 97 22.43 -2.98 2.71
N GLY A 98 21.94 -1.73 2.75
CA GLY A 98 22.64 -0.60 3.34
C GLY A 98 22.17 -0.27 4.75
N ARG A 99 22.86 0.70 5.37
CA ARG A 99 22.48 1.22 6.68
C ARG A 99 21.33 2.22 6.52
N LEU A 100 20.24 1.97 7.23
CA LEU A 100 19.10 2.90 7.25
C LEU A 100 19.48 4.23 7.91
N PRO A 101 18.87 5.35 7.48
CA PRO A 101 19.02 6.66 8.12
C PRO A 101 18.66 6.61 9.61
N SER A 102 19.24 7.50 10.40
CA SER A 102 19.01 7.55 11.85
C SER A 102 17.57 7.88 12.26
N PHE A 103 16.79 8.48 11.37
CA PHE A 103 15.38 8.76 11.60
C PHE A 103 14.46 7.57 11.35
N ALA A 104 14.96 6.46 10.79
CA ALA A 104 14.13 5.27 10.56
C ALA A 104 13.75 4.60 11.89
N ASN A 105 12.45 4.36 12.05
CA ASN A 105 11.92 3.61 13.18
C ASN A 105 12.03 2.11 12.90
N THR A 106 13.09 1.50 13.41
CA THR A 106 13.41 0.07 13.19
C THR A 106 12.96 -0.83 14.34
N ARG A 107 12.30 -0.28 15.37
CA ARG A 107 11.99 -0.99 16.62
C ARG A 107 10.52 -1.00 17.01
N SER A 108 9.63 -0.47 16.15
CA SER A 108 8.20 -0.52 16.45
C SER A 108 7.69 -1.97 16.51
N MET A 109 6.59 -2.19 17.22
CA MET A 109 5.91 -3.49 17.25
C MET A 109 5.49 -3.96 15.86
N ARG A 110 5.16 -3.03 14.98
CA ARG A 110 4.80 -3.32 13.58
C ARG A 110 6.00 -3.82 12.80
N VAL A 111 7.15 -3.15 12.93
CA VAL A 111 8.41 -3.60 12.31
C VAL A 111 8.81 -4.98 12.84
N ALA A 112 8.72 -5.20 14.16
CA ALA A 112 9.02 -6.51 14.76
C ALA A 112 8.10 -7.62 14.22
N GLY A 113 6.83 -7.29 13.91
CA GLY A 113 5.85 -8.19 13.29
C GLY A 113 5.95 -8.30 11.77
N GLY A 114 6.89 -7.60 11.12
CA GLY A 114 6.99 -7.58 9.66
C GLY A 114 5.91 -6.76 8.94
N LEU A 115 5.26 -5.84 9.66
CA LEU A 115 4.11 -5.04 9.21
C LEU A 115 4.40 -3.54 9.21
N GLY A 116 5.64 -3.14 8.96
CA GLY A 116 6.02 -1.74 8.76
C GLY A 116 5.49 -1.15 7.46
N THR A 117 5.99 0.02 7.09
CA THR A 117 5.61 0.72 5.84
C THR A 117 5.87 -0.13 4.60
N ILE A 118 6.98 -0.85 4.60
CA ILE A 118 7.26 -1.89 3.61
C ILE A 118 7.08 -3.23 4.32
N PRO A 119 5.99 -3.95 4.06
CA PRO A 119 5.72 -5.20 4.74
C PRO A 119 6.66 -6.31 4.28
N VAL A 120 7.08 -7.16 5.21
CA VAL A 120 7.88 -8.38 4.95
C VAL A 120 7.05 -9.64 5.10
N SER A 121 5.92 -9.55 5.81
CA SER A 121 5.09 -10.72 6.11
C SER A 121 3.62 -10.35 6.08
N TYR A 122 2.82 -11.15 5.40
CA TYR A 122 1.37 -11.16 5.53
C TYR A 122 0.91 -12.59 5.73
N THR A 123 0.20 -12.85 6.82
CA THR A 123 -0.44 -14.16 7.08
C THR A 123 0.48 -15.37 6.79
N HIS A 124 1.67 -15.40 7.37
CA HIS A 124 2.70 -16.45 7.18
C HIS A 124 3.39 -16.47 5.81
N LEU A 125 3.21 -15.45 4.98
CA LEU A 125 3.90 -15.29 3.70
C LEU A 125 5.02 -14.26 3.86
N THR A 126 6.24 -14.66 3.50
CA THR A 126 7.40 -13.77 3.53
C THR A 126 7.54 -13.08 2.18
N LEU A 127 7.48 -11.74 2.16
CA LEU A 127 7.74 -10.94 0.99
C LEU A 127 9.24 -10.80 0.70
N PRO A 128 9.65 -10.50 -0.54
CA PRO A 128 11.06 -10.37 -0.90
C PRO A 128 11.74 -9.23 -0.14
N THR A 129 12.98 -9.47 0.28
CA THR A 129 13.66 -8.68 1.31
C THR A 129 14.87 -7.88 0.83
N ASN A 130 15.19 -7.86 -0.45
CA ASN A 130 16.35 -7.12 -0.94
C ASN A 130 15.91 -5.86 -1.67
N ARG A 131 15.83 -4.75 -0.93
CA ARG A 131 15.68 -3.41 -1.50
C ARG A 131 16.97 -2.63 -1.27
N GLU A 132 17.48 -1.99 -2.31
CA GLU A 132 18.58 -1.04 -2.20
C GLU A 132 18.07 0.26 -1.58
N VAL A 133 18.87 0.88 -0.72
CA VAL A 133 18.62 2.18 -0.08
C VAL A 133 19.59 3.19 -0.67
#